data_628c65b6fd4a0e960907ff17c2f68fd0
#
_entry.id   628c65b6fd4a0e960907ff17c2f68fd0
#
_cell.length_a   1.000
_cell.length_b   1.000
_cell.length_c   1.000
_cell.angle_alpha   90.00
_cell.angle_beta   90.00
_cell.angle_gamma   90.00
#
_symmetry.space_group_name_H-M   'P 1'
#
loop_
_entity.id
_entity.type
_entity.pdbx_description
1 polymer ?
#
loop_
_entity_poly.entity_id
_entity_poly.type
_entity_poly.pdbx_seq_one_letter_code
_entity_poly.pdbx_strand_id
1 'polypeptide(L)'
;MHYRLFISEKARQQLRALEKSIRRNIGYRMEFLRDDLKGDVKKLEAKGNSYRLRIGSHRVLFTLEGDQIAVYAVRDRKEAYE
;
A
#
# COMPACT_ATOMS: atom_id res chain seq x y z
N MET A 1 -16.46 -1.26 -6.43
CA MET A 1 -16.17 0.18 -6.37
C MET A 1 -14.78 0.45 -6.89
N HIS A 2 -14.62 1.50 -7.68
CA HIS A 2 -13.32 1.84 -8.25
C HIS A 2 -12.72 3.01 -7.50
N TYR A 3 -11.55 2.81 -6.90
CA TYR A 3 -10.89 3.83 -6.08
C TYR A 3 -9.85 4.63 -6.87
N ARG A 4 -9.65 5.87 -6.44
CA ARG A 4 -8.57 6.70 -6.96
C ARG A 4 -7.33 6.47 -6.09
N LEU A 5 -6.17 6.32 -6.73
CA LEU A 5 -4.92 5.99 -6.04
C LEU A 5 -3.98 7.18 -6.03
N PHE A 6 -3.54 7.56 -4.84
CA PHE A 6 -2.53 8.60 -4.65
C PHE A 6 -1.36 8.01 -3.88
N ILE A 7 -0.16 8.36 -4.29
CA ILE A 7 1.06 7.86 -3.67
C ILE A 7 1.87 9.07 -3.21
N SER A 8 2.19 9.14 -1.90
CA SER A 8 2.97 10.24 -1.35
C SER A 8 4.39 10.23 -1.92
N GLU A 9 5.07 11.37 -1.83
CA GLU A 9 6.46 11.46 -2.29
C GLU A 9 7.36 10.51 -1.50
N LYS A 10 7.13 10.40 -0.19
CA LYS A 10 7.87 9.46 0.64
C LYS A 10 7.70 8.02 0.16
N ALA A 11 6.46 7.61 -0.12
CA ALA A 11 6.19 6.27 -0.60
C ALA A 11 6.81 6.03 -1.98
N ARG A 12 6.79 7.03 -2.85
CA ARG A 12 7.43 6.94 -4.17
C ARG A 12 8.93 6.72 -4.04
N GLN A 13 9.57 7.43 -3.12
CA GLN A 13 11.00 7.25 -2.87
C GLN A 13 11.31 5.86 -2.36
N GLN A 14 10.48 5.36 -1.45
CA GLN A 14 10.63 4.01 -0.93
C GLN A 14 10.48 2.95 -2.03
N LEU A 15 9.53 3.15 -2.93
CA LEU A 15 9.34 2.25 -4.08
C LEU A 15 10.56 2.27 -5.00
N ARG A 16 11.10 3.45 -5.29
CA ARG A 16 12.27 3.58 -6.17
C ARG A 16 13.50 2.90 -5.61
N ALA A 17 13.61 2.80 -4.28
CA ALA A 17 14.74 2.15 -3.63
C ALA A 17 14.68 0.63 -3.73
N LEU A 18 13.56 0.06 -4.13
CA LEU A 18 13.40 -1.39 -4.23
C LEU A 18 13.91 -1.92 -5.56
N GLU A 19 14.27 -3.21 -5.54
CA GLU A 19 14.65 -3.90 -6.75
C GLU A 19 13.50 -3.82 -7.77
N LYS A 20 13.84 -3.76 -9.05
CA LYS A 20 12.88 -3.55 -10.12
C LYS A 20 11.73 -4.57 -10.14
N SER A 21 12.04 -5.85 -9.93
CA SER A 21 11.03 -6.91 -9.95
C SER A 21 10.05 -6.75 -8.78
N ILE A 22 10.57 -6.39 -7.61
CA ILE A 22 9.74 -6.18 -6.41
C ILE A 22 8.85 -4.94 -6.62
N ARG A 23 9.44 -3.85 -7.08
CA ARG A 23 8.72 -2.62 -7.36
C ARG A 23 7.59 -2.83 -8.35
N ARG A 24 7.86 -3.59 -9.41
CA ARG A 24 6.88 -3.90 -10.44
C ARG A 24 5.71 -4.70 -9.89
N ASN A 25 6.01 -5.70 -9.04
CA ASN A 25 4.98 -6.52 -8.42
C ASN A 25 4.10 -5.70 -7.46
N ILE A 26 4.73 -4.81 -6.69
CA ILE A 26 3.98 -3.93 -5.78
C ILE A 26 3.05 -3.01 -6.58
N GLY A 27 3.56 -2.42 -7.65
CA GLY A 27 2.77 -1.56 -8.52
C GLY A 27 1.56 -2.29 -9.09
N TYR A 28 1.77 -3.52 -9.54
CA TYR A 28 0.72 -4.36 -10.08
C TYR A 28 -0.37 -4.63 -9.03
N ARG A 29 0.04 -4.95 -7.80
CA ARG A 29 -0.90 -5.22 -6.71
C ARG A 29 -1.64 -3.96 -6.28
N MET A 30 -0.99 -2.81 -6.32
CA MET A 30 -1.66 -1.55 -6.01
C MET A 30 -2.76 -1.24 -7.04
N GLU A 31 -2.57 -1.60 -8.30
CA GLU A 31 -3.60 -1.43 -9.32
C GLU A 31 -4.81 -2.32 -9.05
N PHE A 32 -4.60 -3.53 -8.58
CA PHE A 32 -5.70 -4.39 -8.15
C PHE A 32 -6.44 -3.82 -6.95
N LEU A 33 -5.71 -3.14 -6.07
CA LEU A 33 -6.30 -2.54 -4.88
C LEU A 33 -7.37 -1.51 -5.24
N ARG A 34 -7.21 -0.84 -6.36
CA ARG A 34 -8.19 0.15 -6.84
C ARG A 34 -9.55 -0.47 -7.15
N ASP A 35 -9.58 -1.76 -7.40
CA ASP A 35 -10.80 -2.47 -7.75
C ASP A 35 -11.30 -3.24 -6.52
N ASP A 36 -12.18 -2.58 -5.74
CA ASP A 36 -12.80 -3.14 -4.53
C ASP A 36 -11.81 -3.56 -3.43
N LEU A 37 -10.64 -2.92 -3.35
CA LEU A 37 -9.62 -3.23 -2.34
C LEU A 37 -9.18 -4.68 -2.39
N LYS A 38 -9.00 -5.22 -3.59
CA LYS A 38 -8.56 -6.61 -3.76
C LYS A 38 -7.12 -6.80 -3.30
N GLY A 39 -6.87 -7.90 -2.60
CA GLY A 39 -5.55 -8.25 -2.09
C GLY A 39 -5.62 -8.63 -0.62
N ASP A 40 -4.44 -8.84 -0.02
CA ASP A 40 -4.32 -9.15 1.40
C ASP A 40 -4.36 -7.86 2.20
N VAL A 41 -5.56 -7.32 2.38
CA VAL A 41 -5.81 -6.03 3.02
C VAL A 41 -6.30 -6.23 4.44
N LYS A 42 -5.70 -5.50 5.37
CA LYS A 42 -6.12 -5.54 6.78
C LYS A 42 -6.12 -4.15 7.36
N LYS A 43 -7.16 -3.84 8.14
CA LYS A 43 -7.23 -2.60 8.88
C LYS A 43 -6.24 -2.65 10.05
N LEU A 44 -5.44 -1.60 10.20
CA LEU A 44 -4.37 -1.60 11.20
C LEU A 44 -4.86 -1.34 12.62
N GLU A 45 -5.90 -0.53 12.77
CA GLU A 45 -6.42 -0.16 14.07
C GLU A 45 -7.94 -0.20 14.08
N ALA A 46 -8.50 -0.42 15.25
CA ALA A 46 -9.95 -0.40 15.42
C ALA A 46 -10.52 0.98 15.11
N LYS A 47 -9.74 2.02 15.36
CA LYS A 47 -10.10 3.41 15.06
C LYS A 47 -9.31 3.89 13.87
N GLY A 48 -9.87 4.84 13.15
CA GLY A 48 -9.19 5.45 12.03
C GLY A 48 -9.39 4.68 10.73
N ASN A 49 -8.65 5.10 9.73
CA ASN A 49 -8.82 4.64 8.36
C ASN A 49 -7.51 4.13 7.74
N SER A 50 -6.60 3.66 8.58
CA SER A 50 -5.30 3.16 8.14
C SER A 50 -5.34 1.66 7.89
N TYR A 51 -4.78 1.25 6.75
CA TYR A 51 -4.80 -0.13 6.29
C TYR A 51 -3.43 -0.54 5.76
N ARG A 52 -3.23 -1.85 5.64
CA ARG A 52 -2.06 -2.39 4.97
C ARG A 52 -2.46 -3.34 3.86
N LEU A 53 -1.68 -3.33 2.80
CA LEU A 53 -1.72 -4.35 1.74
C LEU A 53 -0.41 -5.13 1.83
N ARG A 54 -0.50 -6.42 2.13
CA ARG A 54 0.69 -7.27 2.22
C ARG A 54 0.99 -7.91 0.87
N ILE A 55 2.25 -7.78 0.45
CA ILE A 55 2.73 -8.33 -0.82
C ILE A 55 4.08 -9.00 -0.54
N GLY A 56 4.06 -10.34 -0.37
CA GLY A 56 5.28 -11.07 0.00
C GLY A 56 5.85 -10.57 1.31
N SER A 57 7.10 -10.12 1.31
CA SER A 57 7.78 -9.57 2.48
C SER A 57 7.59 -8.08 2.64
N HIS A 58 6.78 -7.45 1.80
CA HIS A 58 6.56 -6.01 1.83
C HIS A 58 5.14 -5.66 2.23
N ARG A 59 4.96 -4.43 2.73
CA ARG A 59 3.67 -3.90 3.10
C ARG A 59 3.50 -2.50 2.53
N VAL A 60 2.34 -2.27 1.95
CA VAL A 60 1.94 -0.95 1.48
C VAL A 60 0.95 -0.40 2.49
N LEU A 61 1.26 0.75 3.08
CA LEU A 61 0.42 1.38 4.07
C LEU A 61 -0.36 2.52 3.43
N PHE A 62 -1.66 2.52 3.66
CA PHE A 62 -2.53 3.52 3.04
C PHE A 62 -3.70 3.89 3.94
N THR A 63 -4.28 5.03 3.67
CA THR A 63 -5.53 5.46 4.28
C THR A 63 -6.63 5.46 3.24
N LEU A 64 -7.86 5.31 3.72
CA LEU A 64 -9.06 5.39 2.89
C LEU A 64 -9.88 6.61 3.28
N GLU A 65 -10.20 7.44 2.29
CA GLU A 65 -11.10 8.57 2.47
C GLU A 65 -12.05 8.62 1.28
N GLY A 66 -13.31 8.24 1.52
CA GLY A 66 -14.29 8.14 0.44
C GLY A 66 -13.80 7.14 -0.61
N ASP A 67 -13.62 7.60 -1.84
CA ASP A 67 -13.14 6.78 -2.95
C ASP A 67 -11.62 6.88 -3.16
N GLN A 68 -10.89 7.45 -2.19
CA GLN A 68 -9.46 7.71 -2.33
C GLN A 68 -8.63 6.75 -1.48
N ILE A 69 -7.65 6.13 -2.12
CA ILE A 69 -6.60 5.35 -1.46
C ILE A 69 -5.35 6.24 -1.45
N ALA A 70 -4.88 6.60 -0.26
CA ALA A 70 -3.69 7.45 -0.12
C ALA A 70 -2.55 6.62 0.48
N VAL A 71 -1.62 6.19 -0.36
CA VAL A 71 -0.45 5.41 0.07
C VAL A 71 0.57 6.35 0.70
N TYR A 72 0.92 6.10 1.96
CA TYR A 72 1.85 6.97 2.68
C TYR A 72 3.19 6.29 3.00
N ALA A 73 3.30 4.97 2.86
CA ALA A 73 4.56 4.29 3.09
C ALA A 73 4.57 2.91 2.43
N VAL A 74 5.79 2.48 2.05
CA VAL A 74 6.04 1.12 1.59
C VAL A 74 7.17 0.61 2.47
N ARG A 75 6.94 -0.51 3.17
CA ARG A 75 7.88 -1.01 4.15
C ARG A 75 8.22 -2.47 3.92
N ASP A 76 9.44 -2.82 4.26
CA ASP A 76 9.84 -4.21 4.37
C ASP A 76 9.20 -4.78 5.64
N ARG A 77 8.98 -6.08 5.65
CA ARG A 77 8.37 -6.78 6.77
C ARG A 77 9.08 -6.51 8.11
N LYS A 78 10.42 -6.45 8.08
CA LYS A 78 11.22 -6.21 9.30
C LYS A 78 10.94 -4.84 9.89
N GLU A 79 10.77 -3.84 9.05
CA GLU A 79 10.51 -2.47 9.48
C GLU A 79 9.10 -2.32 10.06
N ALA A 80 8.17 -3.14 9.60
CA ALA A 80 6.77 -3.03 9.98
C ALA A 80 6.49 -3.45 11.43
N TYR A 81 7.43 -4.12 12.06
CA TYR A 81 7.29 -4.58 13.44
C TYR A 81 7.90 -3.64 14.48
N GLU A 82 8.44 -2.53 14.06
CA GLU A 82 9.04 -1.58 14.99
C GLU A 82 8.05 -0.56 15.53
#